data_9da841b272b2577bfa1b15e898a661b8
#
_entry.id   9da841b272b2577bfa1b15e898a661b8
#
_cell.length_a   1.000
_cell.length_b   1.000
_cell.length_c   1.000
_cell.angle_alpha   90.00
_cell.angle_beta   90.00
_cell.angle_gamma   90.00
#
_symmetry.space_group_name_H-M   'P 1'
#
loop_
_entity.id
_entity.type
_entity.pdbx_description
1 polymer ?
#
loop_
_entity_poly.entity_id
_entity_poly.type
_entity_poly.pdbx_seq_one_letter_code
_entity_poly.pdbx_strand_id
1 'polypeptide(L)'
;MPVRDLRAGMQGIGKTVISGDTIETFNVEILGVNGSEAMGYNIFVRLYGDLIEKTGGVAQGMSGSPVYVDGRLVGAVAFGKTFNDPHYCFLTPIGKMLPLLDEPRELPADWIPKGTALMAGGFTEYGMEYLQEKLQPFGLTAVNSGGTGASSDKPLEPGSSVGVALMQGDMTLGALGTVTWTDDSGKILAFGHPFMQRGSSNFFMNKVWVLGVVPNLQSSYKVGNLGEAIGSITQDRSSGIGGVVGKQPDSIPMFVTVNDSSRGQANSMRMRLIDDEQLVPSMVDAAVVNTVSKTVDRNGGGTAKLHFTITGVDSKKEILTIDRENMYYSNDALLKNLDAELTEAVTILMQNKFEPVQIYGINVEAEVSNAVQVAEILNVRTKNAKVKPGDKVAVDVTMKPYRGEEFTKTVYFKVPKDHPGGKLALNVRGGSSMAWAIELLRKQQSEGVPAAKKKETRHKLSDYIKSVNTADKNNELIIDVAMGQMQPPNPEAAANDAGLAGMLQGSPFKQKYPFDFIIDGESEIVLTVDK
;
A
#
# COMPACT_ATOMS: atom_id res chain seq x y z
N MET A 1 -29.59 -4.44 28.55
CA MET A 1 -29.79 -4.13 30.00
C MET A 1 -28.88 -2.95 30.34
N PRO A 2 -29.38 -1.91 31.03
CA PRO A 2 -28.54 -0.79 31.48
C PRO A 2 -27.49 -1.27 32.50
N VAL A 3 -26.29 -0.66 32.47
CA VAL A 3 -25.16 -1.02 33.36
C VAL A 3 -25.54 -0.87 34.86
N ARG A 4 -26.39 0.12 35.21
CA ARG A 4 -26.87 0.36 36.58
C ARG A 4 -27.67 -0.81 37.18
N ASP A 5 -28.22 -1.69 36.31
CA ASP A 5 -29.04 -2.83 36.75
C ASP A 5 -28.19 -4.07 37.04
N LEU A 6 -26.90 -4.07 36.61
CA LEU A 6 -25.99 -5.18 36.80
C LEU A 6 -25.45 -5.27 38.22
N ARG A 7 -25.32 -6.49 38.73
CA ARG A 7 -24.77 -6.81 40.06
C ARG A 7 -23.77 -7.95 39.94
N ALA A 8 -22.75 -7.92 40.77
CA ALA A 8 -21.81 -9.05 40.91
C ALA A 8 -22.54 -10.35 41.24
N GLY A 9 -22.10 -11.43 40.66
CA GLY A 9 -22.71 -12.78 40.79
C GLY A 9 -23.83 -13.07 39.79
N MET A 10 -24.33 -12.07 39.02
CA MET A 10 -25.30 -12.35 37.96
C MET A 10 -24.67 -13.26 36.90
N GLN A 11 -25.46 -14.25 36.45
CA GLN A 11 -25.07 -15.21 35.42
C GLN A 11 -25.64 -14.80 34.07
N GLY A 12 -24.84 -15.00 33.01
CA GLY A 12 -25.22 -14.67 31.64
C GLY A 12 -24.72 -15.71 30.65
N ILE A 13 -25.11 -15.54 29.41
CA ILE A 13 -24.73 -16.39 28.28
C ILE A 13 -24.13 -15.48 27.19
N GLY A 14 -22.92 -15.85 26.73
CA GLY A 14 -22.30 -15.27 25.54
C GLY A 14 -22.49 -16.15 24.32
N LYS A 15 -22.38 -15.57 23.12
CA LYS A 15 -22.49 -16.27 21.83
C LYS A 15 -21.27 -15.98 20.97
N THR A 16 -20.74 -17.01 20.30
CA THR A 16 -19.60 -16.87 19.38
C THR A 16 -19.51 -18.06 18.43
N VAL A 17 -18.68 -17.95 17.39
CA VAL A 17 -18.31 -19.07 16.50
C VAL A 17 -16.87 -19.47 16.79
N ILE A 18 -16.57 -20.73 17.00
CA ILE A 18 -15.20 -21.26 17.18
C ILE A 18 -14.77 -22.20 16.06
N SER A 19 -15.71 -22.66 15.22
CA SER A 19 -15.45 -23.50 14.05
C SER A 19 -16.59 -23.35 13.03
N GLY A 20 -16.26 -23.27 11.76
CA GLY A 20 -17.23 -23.08 10.68
C GLY A 20 -17.98 -21.74 10.80
N ASP A 21 -19.31 -21.83 10.81
CA ASP A 21 -20.21 -20.69 10.97
C ASP A 21 -21.32 -20.97 12.03
N THR A 22 -21.14 -22.02 12.82
CA THR A 22 -22.10 -22.40 13.85
C THR A 22 -21.88 -21.58 15.11
N ILE A 23 -22.92 -20.86 15.53
CA ILE A 23 -22.91 -20.09 16.78
C ILE A 23 -23.05 -21.06 17.95
N GLU A 24 -22.11 -20.97 18.86
CA GLU A 24 -22.09 -21.71 20.10
C GLU A 24 -22.19 -20.74 21.31
N THR A 25 -22.58 -21.26 22.46
CA THR A 25 -22.76 -20.50 23.69
C THR A 25 -21.70 -20.80 24.75
N PHE A 26 -21.35 -19.81 25.55
CA PHE A 26 -20.50 -19.94 26.72
C PHE A 26 -21.11 -19.20 27.91
N ASN A 27 -20.71 -19.58 29.12
CA ASN A 27 -21.21 -18.99 30.36
C ASN A 27 -20.41 -17.74 30.73
N VAL A 28 -21.09 -16.79 31.34
CA VAL A 28 -20.52 -15.52 31.82
C VAL A 28 -20.98 -15.23 33.23
N GLU A 29 -20.06 -14.88 34.12
CA GLU A 29 -20.34 -14.34 35.44
C GLU A 29 -19.99 -12.86 35.49
N ILE A 30 -20.92 -12.02 35.88
CA ILE A 30 -20.68 -10.59 36.11
C ILE A 30 -19.93 -10.44 37.44
N LEU A 31 -18.71 -9.89 37.41
CA LEU A 31 -17.92 -9.65 38.62
C LEU A 31 -18.06 -8.24 39.14
N GLY A 32 -18.41 -7.29 38.27
CA GLY A 32 -18.63 -5.90 38.65
C GLY A 32 -18.63 -4.95 37.47
N VAL A 33 -18.83 -3.68 37.79
CA VAL A 33 -18.79 -2.58 36.82
C VAL A 33 -17.69 -1.62 37.24
N ASN A 34 -16.82 -1.28 36.30
CA ASN A 34 -15.74 -0.32 36.50
C ASN A 34 -15.98 0.94 35.63
N GLY A 35 -15.63 2.11 36.15
CA GLY A 35 -15.76 3.39 35.45
C GLY A 35 -16.71 4.35 36.12
N SER A 36 -17.04 5.44 35.43
CA SER A 36 -17.96 6.49 35.85
C SER A 36 -18.76 7.01 34.65
N GLU A 37 -19.76 7.80 34.90
CA GLU A 37 -20.55 8.44 33.84
C GLU A 37 -19.67 9.30 32.91
N ALA A 38 -18.69 10.03 33.47
CA ALA A 38 -17.78 10.88 32.71
C ALA A 38 -16.74 10.11 31.90
N MET A 39 -16.21 8.99 32.43
CA MET A 39 -15.19 8.18 31.76
C MET A 39 -15.78 7.00 30.98
N GLY A 40 -17.07 6.78 31.13
CA GLY A 40 -17.77 5.59 30.65
C GLY A 40 -17.52 4.35 31.51
N TYR A 41 -18.41 3.38 31.36
CA TYR A 41 -18.38 2.12 32.11
C TYR A 41 -17.82 0.97 31.27
N ASN A 42 -17.16 0.00 31.92
CA ASN A 42 -16.84 -1.33 31.39
C ASN A 42 -17.35 -2.37 32.40
N ILE A 43 -17.78 -3.53 31.90
CA ILE A 43 -18.30 -4.60 32.71
C ILE A 43 -17.20 -5.66 32.85
N PHE A 44 -16.76 -5.90 34.09
CA PHE A 44 -15.77 -6.94 34.38
C PHE A 44 -16.46 -8.28 34.56
N VAL A 45 -15.96 -9.30 33.84
CA VAL A 45 -16.58 -10.62 33.75
C VAL A 45 -15.56 -11.74 33.80
N ARG A 46 -16.04 -12.93 34.19
CA ARG A 46 -15.39 -14.22 34.04
C ARG A 46 -16.15 -15.04 33.01
N LEU A 47 -15.46 -15.60 32.03
CA LEU A 47 -16.03 -16.55 31.07
C LEU A 47 -15.65 -17.96 31.51
N TYR A 48 -16.57 -18.90 31.31
CA TYR A 48 -16.33 -20.30 31.74
C TYR A 48 -17.21 -21.30 30.98
N GLY A 49 -16.93 -22.58 31.18
CA GLY A 49 -17.60 -23.71 30.52
C GLY A 49 -16.76 -24.31 29.39
N ASP A 50 -17.23 -25.47 28.90
CA ASP A 50 -16.47 -26.33 27.99
C ASP A 50 -15.92 -25.62 26.76
N LEU A 51 -16.68 -24.67 26.19
CA LEU A 51 -16.22 -23.89 25.03
C LEU A 51 -15.00 -23.03 25.40
N ILE A 52 -15.02 -22.38 26.55
CA ILE A 52 -13.94 -21.50 27.01
C ILE A 52 -12.69 -22.31 27.35
N GLU A 53 -12.86 -23.47 27.97
CA GLU A 53 -11.74 -24.38 28.23
C GLU A 53 -11.12 -24.89 26.91
N LYS A 54 -11.96 -25.26 25.93
CA LYS A 54 -11.51 -25.70 24.61
C LYS A 54 -10.74 -24.62 23.84
N THR A 55 -11.10 -23.34 24.02
CA THR A 55 -10.39 -22.22 23.36
C THR A 55 -9.17 -21.73 24.13
N GLY A 56 -8.92 -22.27 25.34
CA GLY A 56 -7.85 -21.76 26.21
C GLY A 56 -8.14 -20.37 26.77
N GLY A 57 -9.42 -20.07 27.02
CA GLY A 57 -9.89 -18.75 27.48
C GLY A 57 -10.45 -17.88 26.37
N VAL A 58 -10.46 -16.56 26.61
CA VAL A 58 -10.89 -15.54 25.63
C VAL A 58 -9.87 -15.49 24.49
N ALA A 59 -10.31 -15.81 23.27
CA ALA A 59 -9.48 -15.77 22.08
C ALA A 59 -9.69 -14.47 21.28
N GLN A 60 -8.63 -13.95 20.64
CA GLN A 60 -8.76 -12.91 19.62
C GLN A 60 -9.74 -13.38 18.55
N GLY A 61 -10.63 -12.49 18.09
CA GLY A 61 -11.75 -12.86 17.22
C GLY A 61 -13.05 -13.21 17.99
N MET A 62 -13.00 -13.45 19.32
CA MET A 62 -14.20 -13.44 20.16
C MET A 62 -14.66 -12.03 20.51
N SER A 63 -13.86 -11.02 20.25
CA SER A 63 -14.22 -9.60 20.37
C SER A 63 -15.52 -9.30 19.63
N GLY A 64 -16.50 -8.68 20.30
CA GLY A 64 -17.85 -8.48 19.79
C GLY A 64 -18.86 -9.55 20.21
N SER A 65 -18.46 -10.67 20.78
CA SER A 65 -19.37 -11.70 21.27
C SER A 65 -20.43 -11.09 22.18
N PRO A 66 -21.73 -11.13 21.81
CA PRO A 66 -22.81 -10.57 22.62
C PRO A 66 -22.99 -11.35 23.91
N VAL A 67 -23.18 -10.65 25.01
CA VAL A 67 -23.46 -11.23 26.32
C VAL A 67 -24.85 -10.82 26.80
N TYR A 68 -25.64 -11.80 27.22
CA TYR A 68 -27.00 -11.62 27.68
C TYR A 68 -27.13 -12.04 29.14
N VAL A 69 -27.84 -11.24 29.94
CA VAL A 69 -28.27 -11.54 31.30
C VAL A 69 -29.79 -11.44 31.33
N ASP A 70 -30.48 -12.45 31.82
CA ASP A 70 -31.94 -12.57 31.80
C ASP A 70 -32.56 -12.29 30.41
N GLY A 71 -31.91 -12.82 29.35
CA GLY A 71 -32.34 -12.65 27.96
C GLY A 71 -32.10 -11.25 27.37
N ARG A 72 -31.54 -10.31 28.14
CA ARG A 72 -31.32 -8.91 27.74
C ARG A 72 -29.83 -8.70 27.41
N LEU A 73 -29.54 -8.17 26.22
CA LEU A 73 -28.18 -7.82 25.80
C LEU A 73 -27.57 -6.78 26.74
N VAL A 74 -26.41 -7.09 27.34
CA VAL A 74 -25.68 -6.20 28.25
C VAL A 74 -24.46 -5.55 27.61
N GLY A 75 -23.79 -6.23 26.70
CA GLY A 75 -22.59 -5.72 26.03
C GLY A 75 -21.91 -6.77 25.20
N ALA A 76 -20.69 -6.46 24.76
CA ALA A 76 -19.85 -7.27 23.91
C ALA A 76 -18.50 -7.56 24.56
N VAL A 77 -17.98 -8.77 24.41
CA VAL A 77 -16.59 -9.11 24.76
C VAL A 77 -15.65 -8.15 24.02
N ALA A 78 -14.74 -7.50 24.74
CA ALA A 78 -13.92 -6.44 24.16
C ALA A 78 -12.44 -6.51 24.54
N PHE A 79 -12.12 -6.49 25.83
CA PHE A 79 -10.76 -6.28 26.30
C PHE A 79 -10.32 -7.38 27.23
N GLY A 80 -9.21 -8.05 26.89
CA GLY A 80 -8.39 -8.86 27.78
C GLY A 80 -7.02 -8.19 27.98
N LYS A 81 -6.27 -8.62 29.00
CA LYS A 81 -4.86 -8.24 29.15
C LYS A 81 -3.99 -9.47 28.91
N THR A 82 -2.98 -9.31 28.09
CA THR A 82 -1.90 -10.31 27.91
C THR A 82 -1.25 -10.63 29.27
N PHE A 83 -0.87 -11.88 29.49
CA PHE A 83 -0.29 -12.39 30.73
C PHE A 83 -1.19 -12.40 31.98
N ASN A 84 -2.50 -12.18 31.81
CA ASN A 84 -3.50 -12.42 32.86
C ASN A 84 -4.16 -13.79 32.64
N ASP A 85 -4.95 -14.23 33.62
CA ASP A 85 -5.82 -15.40 33.45
C ASP A 85 -6.78 -15.14 32.28
N PRO A 86 -6.75 -15.96 31.23
CA PRO A 86 -7.50 -15.73 29.98
C PRO A 86 -9.02 -15.91 30.15
N HIS A 87 -9.51 -16.31 31.30
CA HIS A 87 -10.94 -16.39 31.59
C HIS A 87 -11.56 -15.03 31.97
N TYR A 88 -10.74 -14.02 32.24
CA TYR A 88 -11.19 -12.71 32.69
C TYR A 88 -11.07 -11.67 31.58
N CYS A 89 -12.14 -10.95 31.34
CA CYS A 89 -12.14 -9.85 30.37
C CYS A 89 -13.11 -8.75 30.76
N PHE A 90 -13.13 -7.70 29.94
CA PHE A 90 -14.11 -6.63 30.04
C PHE A 90 -15.07 -6.68 28.85
N LEU A 91 -16.34 -6.38 29.14
CA LEU A 91 -17.33 -6.12 28.09
C LEU A 91 -17.46 -4.62 27.89
N THR A 92 -17.61 -4.20 26.65
CA THR A 92 -18.12 -2.87 26.30
C THR A 92 -19.64 -2.89 26.42
N PRO A 93 -20.24 -2.03 27.26
CA PRO A 93 -21.71 -1.96 27.41
C PRO A 93 -22.40 -1.65 26.09
N ILE A 94 -23.51 -2.31 25.81
CA ILE A 94 -24.28 -2.07 24.57
C ILE A 94 -24.73 -0.61 24.43
N GLY A 95 -25.00 0.07 25.53
CA GLY A 95 -25.37 1.49 25.54
C GLY A 95 -24.26 2.43 25.02
N LYS A 96 -22.98 1.98 25.04
CA LYS A 96 -21.87 2.71 24.41
C LYS A 96 -21.73 2.41 22.91
N MET A 97 -22.18 1.25 22.47
CA MET A 97 -22.05 0.81 21.07
C MET A 97 -23.19 1.34 20.20
N LEU A 98 -24.42 1.40 20.73
CA LEU A 98 -25.60 1.83 19.96
C LEU A 98 -25.45 3.20 19.28
N PRO A 99 -24.84 4.23 19.91
CA PRO A 99 -24.66 5.52 19.26
C PRO A 99 -23.84 5.47 17.96
N LEU A 100 -23.00 4.44 17.76
CA LEU A 100 -22.23 4.29 16.51
C LEU A 100 -23.11 4.17 15.26
N LEU A 101 -24.37 3.75 15.41
CA LEU A 101 -25.30 3.59 14.30
C LEU A 101 -25.78 4.93 13.72
N ASP A 102 -25.70 5.99 14.52
CA ASP A 102 -26.22 7.33 14.21
C ASP A 102 -25.09 8.38 14.12
N GLU A 103 -23.82 7.98 14.31
CA GLU A 103 -22.67 8.86 14.18
C GLU A 103 -22.53 9.42 12.75
N PRO A 104 -22.32 10.75 12.60
CA PRO A 104 -22.12 11.34 11.30
C PRO A 104 -20.81 10.85 10.66
N ARG A 105 -20.79 10.86 9.33
CA ARG A 105 -19.57 10.59 8.56
C ARG A 105 -18.68 11.84 8.66
N GLU A 106 -17.57 11.73 9.37
CA GLU A 106 -16.55 12.75 9.47
C GLU A 106 -15.45 12.52 8.41
N LEU A 107 -14.74 13.58 8.06
CA LEU A 107 -13.51 13.43 7.27
C LEU A 107 -12.43 12.77 8.16
N PRO A 108 -11.57 11.91 7.60
CA PRO A 108 -10.48 11.28 8.36
C PRO A 108 -9.59 12.36 8.98
N ALA A 109 -9.35 12.25 10.29
CA ALA A 109 -8.31 13.04 10.96
C ALA A 109 -6.96 12.32 10.88
N ASP A 110 -5.87 13.03 11.18
CA ASP A 110 -4.54 12.43 11.31
C ASP A 110 -4.61 11.25 12.29
N TRP A 111 -4.13 10.10 11.84
CA TRP A 111 -4.38 8.81 12.46
C TRP A 111 -3.09 8.18 13.01
N ILE A 112 -3.19 7.64 14.23
CA ILE A 112 -2.16 6.81 14.84
C ILE A 112 -2.76 5.42 15.06
N PRO A 113 -2.28 4.38 14.37
CA PRO A 113 -2.80 3.02 14.52
C PRO A 113 -2.50 2.45 15.91
N LYS A 114 -3.40 1.58 16.39
CA LYS A 114 -3.13 0.72 17.55
C LYS A 114 -3.01 -0.71 17.04
N GLY A 115 -1.95 -1.39 17.47
CA GLY A 115 -1.59 -2.71 17.00
C GLY A 115 -2.75 -3.71 17.01
N THR A 116 -3.23 -4.05 15.83
CA THR A 116 -4.24 -5.08 15.59
C THR A 116 -3.60 -6.16 14.74
N ALA A 117 -3.76 -7.42 15.11
CA ALA A 117 -3.33 -8.53 14.28
C ALA A 117 -4.25 -8.66 13.07
N LEU A 118 -3.68 -8.53 11.88
CA LEU A 118 -4.36 -8.72 10.61
C LEU A 118 -4.14 -10.14 10.10
N MET A 119 -5.18 -10.77 9.62
CA MET A 119 -5.09 -12.04 8.90
C MET A 119 -4.81 -11.74 7.44
N ALA A 120 -3.75 -12.34 6.92
CA ALA A 120 -3.33 -12.19 5.53
C ALA A 120 -3.46 -13.54 4.82
N GLY A 121 -4.19 -13.57 3.72
CA GLY A 121 -4.37 -14.75 2.88
C GLY A 121 -3.86 -14.51 1.46
N GLY A 122 -3.39 -15.58 0.79
CA GLY A 122 -2.88 -15.50 -0.58
C GLY A 122 -1.45 -15.02 -0.73
N PHE A 123 -0.73 -14.86 0.38
CA PHE A 123 0.67 -14.44 0.40
C PHE A 123 1.63 -15.64 0.46
N THR A 124 2.77 -15.52 -0.22
CA THR A 124 3.93 -16.41 -0.05
C THR A 124 4.63 -16.10 1.27
N GLU A 125 5.55 -16.96 1.71
CA GLU A 125 6.36 -16.69 2.91
C GLU A 125 7.12 -15.36 2.77
N TYR A 126 7.81 -15.15 1.66
CA TYR A 126 8.49 -13.89 1.36
C TYR A 126 7.51 -12.70 1.32
N GLY A 127 6.35 -12.87 0.68
CA GLY A 127 5.30 -11.84 0.61
C GLY A 127 4.77 -11.47 2.00
N MET A 128 4.65 -12.44 2.93
CA MET A 128 4.26 -12.20 4.32
C MET A 128 5.30 -11.39 5.10
N GLU A 129 6.58 -11.74 4.96
CA GLU A 129 7.68 -10.99 5.60
C GLU A 129 7.72 -9.55 5.09
N TYR A 130 7.60 -9.39 3.78
CA TYR A 130 7.55 -8.08 3.14
C TYR A 130 6.34 -7.25 3.56
N LEU A 131 5.15 -7.85 3.57
CA LEU A 131 3.93 -7.21 4.07
C LEU A 131 4.09 -6.75 5.52
N GLN A 132 4.69 -7.59 6.38
CA GLN A 132 4.94 -7.25 7.78
C GLN A 132 5.86 -6.03 7.92
N GLU A 133 6.91 -5.93 7.10
CA GLU A 133 7.79 -4.77 7.05
C GLU A 133 7.02 -3.49 6.68
N LYS A 134 6.14 -3.58 5.66
CA LYS A 134 5.32 -2.44 5.19
C LYS A 134 4.22 -2.02 6.17
N LEU A 135 3.75 -2.92 7.00
CA LEU A 135 2.72 -2.66 8.01
C LEU A 135 3.31 -2.13 9.35
N GLN A 136 4.59 -2.37 9.60
CA GLN A 136 5.25 -1.97 10.84
C GLN A 136 5.12 -0.46 11.17
N PRO A 137 5.28 0.48 10.21
CA PRO A 137 5.12 1.91 10.48
C PRO A 137 3.73 2.29 10.99
N PHE A 138 2.73 1.46 10.68
CA PHE A 138 1.34 1.64 11.14
C PHE A 138 1.03 0.90 12.44
N GLY A 139 2.02 0.28 13.08
CA GLY A 139 1.81 -0.54 14.28
C GLY A 139 0.94 -1.78 14.06
N LEU A 140 0.80 -2.23 12.81
CA LEU A 140 0.03 -3.39 12.43
C LEU A 140 0.92 -4.62 12.29
N THR A 141 0.36 -5.80 12.62
CA THR A 141 1.03 -7.08 12.45
C THR A 141 0.17 -8.00 11.57
N ALA A 142 0.80 -8.74 10.67
CA ALA A 142 0.11 -9.71 9.83
C ALA A 142 0.40 -11.14 10.29
N VAL A 143 -0.63 -11.97 10.28
CA VAL A 143 -0.53 -13.42 10.53
C VAL A 143 -1.15 -14.19 9.35
N ASN A 144 -0.54 -15.29 8.97
CA ASN A 144 -1.05 -16.10 7.86
C ASN A 144 -2.40 -16.71 8.21
N SER A 145 -3.43 -16.51 7.38
CA SER A 145 -4.80 -17.03 7.57
C SER A 145 -5.15 -18.24 6.69
N GLY A 146 -4.23 -18.71 5.88
CA GLY A 146 -4.46 -19.90 5.05
C GLY A 146 -5.24 -19.71 3.77
N GLY A 147 -5.77 -18.55 3.44
CA GLY A 147 -6.30 -18.27 2.10
C GLY A 147 -7.81 -17.99 1.99
N THR A 148 -8.30 -17.97 0.75
CA THR A 148 -9.70 -17.71 0.36
C THR A 148 -10.48 -19.03 0.21
N GLY A 149 -10.70 -19.72 1.31
CA GLY A 149 -11.41 -21.01 1.31
C GLY A 149 -12.93 -20.87 1.47
N ALA A 150 -13.53 -21.83 2.20
CA ALA A 150 -14.95 -21.85 2.48
C ALA A 150 -15.47 -20.51 3.03
N SER A 151 -16.67 -20.14 2.65
CA SER A 151 -17.38 -18.94 3.10
C SER A 151 -18.71 -19.37 3.73
N SER A 152 -19.22 -18.59 4.69
CA SER A 152 -20.55 -18.81 5.26
C SER A 152 -21.62 -18.27 4.32
N ASP A 153 -22.69 -19.02 4.09
CA ASP A 153 -23.87 -18.57 3.34
C ASP A 153 -24.97 -17.99 4.25
N LYS A 154 -24.82 -18.15 5.57
CA LYS A 154 -25.80 -17.66 6.55
C LYS A 154 -25.81 -16.13 6.64
N PRO A 155 -26.96 -15.50 6.89
CA PRO A 155 -27.03 -14.09 7.25
C PRO A 155 -26.29 -13.83 8.55
N LEU A 156 -25.81 -12.60 8.73
CA LEU A 156 -25.20 -12.18 9.99
C LEU A 156 -26.26 -12.03 11.08
N GLU A 157 -26.01 -12.63 12.23
CA GLU A 157 -26.82 -12.49 13.43
C GLU A 157 -25.91 -12.32 14.67
N PRO A 158 -26.41 -11.86 15.81
CA PRO A 158 -25.61 -11.72 17.02
C PRO A 158 -24.93 -13.03 17.42
N GLY A 159 -23.59 -13.04 17.45
CA GLY A 159 -22.73 -14.21 17.64
C GLY A 159 -22.04 -14.72 16.37
N SER A 160 -22.49 -14.33 15.17
CA SER A 160 -21.81 -14.67 13.92
C SER A 160 -20.39 -14.09 13.87
N SER A 161 -19.46 -14.80 13.25
CA SER A 161 -18.17 -14.21 12.92
C SER A 161 -18.30 -13.23 11.75
N VAL A 162 -17.60 -12.10 11.83
CA VAL A 162 -17.54 -11.06 10.82
C VAL A 162 -16.12 -10.60 10.60
N GLY A 163 -15.76 -10.34 9.34
CA GLY A 163 -14.46 -9.81 8.95
C GLY A 163 -14.53 -8.32 8.66
N VAL A 164 -13.43 -7.65 8.96
CA VAL A 164 -13.15 -6.28 8.50
C VAL A 164 -11.91 -6.34 7.65
N ALA A 165 -12.02 -6.07 6.35
CA ALA A 165 -10.88 -6.20 5.46
C ALA A 165 -10.45 -4.87 4.85
N LEU A 166 -9.13 -4.74 4.66
CA LEU A 166 -8.44 -3.65 3.97
C LEU A 166 -8.17 -4.01 2.50
N MET A 167 -8.02 -5.32 2.24
CA MET A 167 -7.80 -5.90 0.92
C MET A 167 -8.63 -7.17 0.79
N GLN A 168 -9.22 -7.40 -0.37
CA GLN A 168 -9.96 -8.62 -0.70
C GLN A 168 -9.75 -9.04 -2.15
N GLY A 169 -9.93 -10.33 -2.43
CA GLY A 169 -9.73 -10.95 -3.74
C GLY A 169 -8.81 -12.15 -3.65
N ASP A 170 -7.88 -12.30 -4.61
CA ASP A 170 -6.88 -13.37 -4.60
C ASP A 170 -5.86 -13.23 -3.43
N MET A 171 -5.72 -12.00 -2.93
CA MET A 171 -5.09 -11.69 -1.64
C MET A 171 -6.11 -11.03 -0.71
N THR A 172 -6.02 -11.36 0.57
CA THR A 172 -6.88 -10.79 1.62
C THR A 172 -6.04 -10.26 2.77
N LEU A 173 -6.47 -9.14 3.34
CA LEU A 173 -5.85 -8.55 4.52
C LEU A 173 -6.94 -7.94 5.40
N GLY A 174 -7.10 -8.43 6.64
CA GLY A 174 -8.14 -7.93 7.53
C GLY A 174 -8.16 -8.62 8.88
N ALA A 175 -9.14 -8.32 9.73
CA ALA A 175 -9.30 -8.91 11.04
C ALA A 175 -10.63 -9.65 11.18
N LEU A 176 -10.66 -10.61 12.08
CA LEU A 176 -11.86 -11.36 12.47
C LEU A 176 -12.39 -10.87 13.81
N GLY A 177 -13.70 -10.82 13.93
CA GLY A 177 -14.41 -10.55 15.16
C GLY A 177 -15.78 -11.19 15.17
N THR A 178 -16.64 -10.71 16.05
CA THR A 178 -17.97 -11.25 16.26
C THR A 178 -19.01 -10.14 16.22
N VAL A 179 -20.16 -10.42 15.62
CA VAL A 179 -21.31 -9.52 15.57
C VAL A 179 -21.98 -9.46 16.94
N THR A 180 -22.17 -8.24 17.44
CA THR A 180 -22.80 -7.99 18.73
C THR A 180 -24.32 -7.80 18.60
N TRP A 181 -24.74 -7.08 17.56
CA TRP A 181 -26.11 -6.67 17.33
C TRP A 181 -26.38 -6.41 15.86
N THR A 182 -27.61 -6.68 15.44
CA THR A 182 -28.10 -6.42 14.07
C THR A 182 -29.52 -5.89 14.12
N ASP A 183 -29.94 -5.16 13.07
CA ASP A 183 -31.34 -4.80 12.83
C ASP A 183 -31.84 -5.23 11.46
N ASP A 184 -33.15 -5.07 11.24
CA ASP A 184 -33.81 -5.43 9.98
C ASP A 184 -33.40 -4.52 8.80
N SER A 185 -32.75 -3.39 9.05
CA SER A 185 -32.23 -2.49 7.99
C SER A 185 -30.81 -2.88 7.55
N GLY A 186 -30.23 -3.93 8.12
CA GLY A 186 -28.89 -4.41 7.82
C GLY A 186 -27.78 -3.66 8.58
N LYS A 187 -28.10 -2.79 9.52
CA LYS A 187 -27.08 -2.20 10.40
C LYS A 187 -26.56 -3.24 11.38
N ILE A 188 -25.24 -3.21 11.61
CA ILE A 188 -24.58 -4.09 12.58
C ILE A 188 -23.70 -3.31 13.54
N LEU A 189 -23.50 -3.89 14.73
CA LEU A 189 -22.42 -3.54 15.67
C LEU A 189 -21.57 -4.78 15.92
N ALA A 190 -20.25 -4.60 16.01
CA ALA A 190 -19.33 -5.70 16.22
C ALA A 190 -18.07 -5.25 16.99
N PHE A 191 -17.20 -6.20 17.32
CA PHE A 191 -15.88 -6.07 17.96
C PHE A 191 -15.90 -5.61 19.41
N GLY A 192 -16.75 -4.66 19.79
CA GLY A 192 -16.77 -4.09 21.16
C GLY A 192 -15.55 -3.23 21.50
N HIS A 193 -14.63 -3.06 20.57
CA HIS A 193 -13.44 -2.22 20.62
C HIS A 193 -13.10 -1.72 19.21
N PRO A 194 -12.22 -0.71 19.05
CA PRO A 194 -11.84 -0.24 17.72
C PRO A 194 -11.06 -1.33 16.97
N PHE A 195 -11.19 -1.32 15.65
CA PHE A 195 -10.31 -2.05 14.76
C PHE A 195 -8.99 -1.29 14.59
N MET A 196 -9.06 -0.06 14.07
CA MET A 196 -7.93 0.83 13.87
C MET A 196 -8.16 2.22 14.47
N GLN A 197 -9.33 2.43 15.07
CA GLN A 197 -9.78 3.70 15.66
C GLN A 197 -9.84 4.85 14.64
N ARG A 198 -10.33 4.55 13.43
CA ARG A 198 -10.37 5.47 12.29
C ARG A 198 -11.45 6.55 12.42
N GLY A 199 -12.41 6.42 13.37
CA GLY A 199 -13.61 7.23 13.42
C GLY A 199 -14.58 6.82 12.32
N SER A 200 -14.90 7.71 11.39
CA SER A 200 -15.58 7.35 10.14
C SER A 200 -14.67 6.48 9.30
N SER A 201 -15.17 5.40 8.74
CA SER A 201 -14.40 4.42 8.00
C SER A 201 -15.13 3.95 6.73
N ASN A 202 -14.42 3.22 5.90
CA ASN A 202 -14.96 2.67 4.65
C ASN A 202 -14.26 1.33 4.37
N PHE A 203 -14.33 0.40 5.35
CA PHE A 203 -13.70 -0.91 5.23
C PHE A 203 -14.68 -1.92 4.66
N PHE A 204 -14.17 -2.99 4.05
CA PHE A 204 -14.99 -4.12 3.64
C PHE A 204 -15.53 -4.84 4.87
N MET A 205 -16.81 -5.19 4.83
CA MET A 205 -17.45 -6.12 5.76
C MET A 205 -17.54 -7.48 5.09
N ASN A 206 -16.88 -8.49 5.64
CA ASN A 206 -16.80 -9.81 5.03
C ASN A 206 -17.51 -10.87 5.86
N LYS A 207 -18.09 -11.86 5.17
CA LYS A 207 -18.41 -13.14 5.78
C LYS A 207 -17.13 -13.85 6.20
N VAL A 208 -17.22 -14.66 7.23
CA VAL A 208 -16.09 -15.41 7.78
C VAL A 208 -16.43 -16.87 7.92
N TRP A 209 -15.51 -17.73 7.52
CA TRP A 209 -15.50 -19.13 7.87
C TRP A 209 -14.36 -19.39 8.87
N VAL A 210 -14.69 -19.73 10.10
CA VAL A 210 -13.69 -19.98 11.15
C VAL A 210 -13.13 -21.39 10.96
N LEU A 211 -11.82 -21.50 10.71
CA LEU A 211 -11.12 -22.79 10.62
C LEU A 211 -10.93 -23.42 11.99
N GLY A 212 -10.76 -22.62 13.02
CA GLY A 212 -10.60 -23.05 14.40
C GLY A 212 -10.04 -21.94 15.29
N VAL A 213 -9.78 -22.31 16.54
CA VAL A 213 -9.07 -21.47 17.50
C VAL A 213 -7.74 -22.12 17.82
N VAL A 214 -6.67 -21.35 17.75
CA VAL A 214 -5.32 -21.78 18.16
C VAL A 214 -5.11 -21.35 19.61
N PRO A 215 -5.04 -22.28 20.56
CA PRO A 215 -4.69 -21.96 21.94
C PRO A 215 -3.24 -21.45 22.01
N ASN A 216 -3.01 -20.38 22.74
CA ASN A 216 -1.69 -19.80 22.92
C ASN A 216 -1.54 -19.30 24.36
N LEU A 217 -0.34 -19.46 24.94
CA LEU A 217 -0.06 -19.06 26.32
C LEU A 217 -0.18 -17.53 26.55
N GLN A 218 0.01 -16.74 25.51
CA GLN A 218 -0.11 -15.28 25.62
C GLN A 218 -1.52 -14.80 25.27
N SER A 219 -2.06 -15.28 24.15
CA SER A 219 -3.40 -14.92 23.68
C SER A 219 -3.83 -15.90 22.60
N SER A 220 -4.82 -16.74 22.89
CA SER A 220 -5.47 -17.59 21.90
C SER A 220 -6.09 -16.74 20.79
N TYR A 221 -6.21 -17.28 19.58
CA TYR A 221 -6.78 -16.54 18.44
C TYR A 221 -7.54 -17.45 17.47
N LYS A 222 -8.60 -16.91 16.88
CA LYS A 222 -9.32 -17.57 15.79
C LYS A 222 -8.51 -17.46 14.50
N VAL A 223 -8.46 -18.56 13.76
CA VAL A 223 -7.99 -18.60 12.37
C VAL A 223 -9.21 -18.83 11.49
N GLY A 224 -9.31 -18.08 10.40
CA GLY A 224 -10.45 -18.21 9.50
C GLY A 224 -10.22 -17.52 8.16
N ASN A 225 -11.06 -17.88 7.20
CA ASN A 225 -11.05 -17.29 5.88
C ASN A 225 -11.97 -16.05 5.84
N LEU A 226 -11.44 -14.96 5.30
CA LEU A 226 -12.23 -13.80 4.91
C LEU A 226 -12.90 -14.14 3.58
N GLY A 227 -14.20 -14.35 3.61
CA GLY A 227 -15.00 -14.64 2.43
C GLY A 227 -15.39 -13.38 1.67
N GLU A 228 -16.51 -13.46 0.95
CA GLU A 228 -17.04 -12.35 0.14
C GLU A 228 -17.37 -11.13 1.00
N ALA A 229 -17.15 -9.92 0.44
CA ALA A 229 -17.63 -8.69 1.04
C ALA A 229 -19.12 -8.54 0.87
N ILE A 230 -19.80 -8.39 1.99
CA ILE A 230 -21.26 -8.30 2.06
C ILE A 230 -21.76 -6.91 2.44
N GLY A 231 -20.85 -5.99 2.76
CA GLY A 231 -21.20 -4.64 3.19
C GLY A 231 -19.99 -3.77 3.49
N SER A 232 -20.23 -2.68 4.16
CA SER A 232 -19.21 -1.71 4.58
C SER A 232 -19.24 -1.49 6.09
N ILE A 233 -18.05 -1.42 6.71
CA ILE A 233 -17.86 -0.89 8.06
C ILE A 233 -17.67 0.62 7.93
N THR A 234 -18.61 1.38 8.46
CA THR A 234 -18.69 2.83 8.30
C THR A 234 -18.23 3.61 9.53
N GLN A 235 -18.12 2.93 10.68
CA GLN A 235 -17.66 3.50 11.94
C GLN A 235 -16.64 2.56 12.60
N ASP A 236 -15.55 3.14 13.07
CA ASP A 236 -14.46 2.44 13.78
C ASP A 236 -14.02 3.31 14.97
N ARG A 237 -14.70 3.13 16.12
CA ARG A 237 -14.52 4.00 17.29
C ARG A 237 -14.18 3.20 18.54
N SER A 238 -13.85 3.88 19.61
CA SER A 238 -13.38 3.29 20.88
C SER A 238 -14.34 2.24 21.48
N SER A 239 -15.63 2.32 21.19
CA SER A 239 -16.66 1.40 21.71
C SER A 239 -16.97 0.22 20.78
N GLY A 240 -16.40 0.18 19.57
CA GLY A 240 -16.65 -0.88 18.60
C GLY A 240 -16.64 -0.39 17.16
N ILE A 241 -17.05 -1.27 16.28
CA ILE A 241 -17.28 -0.96 14.88
C ILE A 241 -18.77 -1.03 14.56
N GLY A 242 -19.20 -0.15 13.63
CA GLY A 242 -20.55 -0.14 13.08
C GLY A 242 -20.51 -0.24 11.56
N GLY A 243 -21.48 -0.91 10.96
CA GLY A 243 -21.52 -1.10 9.51
C GLY A 243 -22.92 -1.37 8.97
N VAL A 244 -23.00 -1.49 7.65
CA VAL A 244 -24.26 -1.74 6.94
C VAL A 244 -24.05 -2.85 5.90
N VAL A 245 -24.84 -3.90 6.01
CA VAL A 245 -24.91 -5.00 5.03
C VAL A 245 -25.54 -4.46 3.73
N GLY A 246 -25.06 -4.93 2.58
CA GLY A 246 -25.54 -4.53 1.26
C GLY A 246 -24.92 -3.24 0.71
N LYS A 247 -24.29 -2.41 1.54
CA LYS A 247 -23.57 -1.21 1.10
C LYS A 247 -22.11 -1.55 0.80
N GLN A 248 -21.71 -1.48 -0.47
CA GLN A 248 -20.30 -1.70 -0.83
C GLN A 248 -19.46 -0.47 -0.49
N PRO A 249 -18.25 -0.65 0.05
CA PRO A 249 -17.31 0.45 0.23
C PRO A 249 -16.74 0.93 -1.10
N ASP A 250 -16.37 2.21 -1.17
CA ASP A 250 -15.49 2.70 -2.23
C ASP A 250 -14.17 1.93 -2.16
N SER A 251 -13.66 1.52 -3.31
CA SER A 251 -12.48 0.66 -3.34
C SER A 251 -11.75 0.79 -4.66
N ILE A 252 -10.46 0.52 -4.62
CA ILE A 252 -9.55 0.58 -5.76
C ILE A 252 -9.35 -0.84 -6.29
N PRO A 253 -9.87 -1.18 -7.48
CA PRO A 253 -9.55 -2.43 -8.14
C PRO A 253 -8.09 -2.42 -8.60
N MET A 254 -7.40 -3.54 -8.37
CA MET A 254 -6.01 -3.74 -8.77
C MET A 254 -5.85 -5.09 -9.45
N PHE A 255 -5.11 -5.07 -10.56
CA PHE A 255 -4.71 -6.26 -11.31
C PHE A 255 -3.18 -6.31 -11.39
N VAL A 256 -2.62 -7.45 -11.10
CA VAL A 256 -1.18 -7.71 -11.25
C VAL A 256 -1.00 -8.96 -12.07
N THR A 257 -0.32 -8.83 -13.21
CA THR A 257 0.07 -9.96 -14.07
C THR A 257 1.58 -10.04 -14.12
N VAL A 258 2.12 -11.22 -13.87
CA VAL A 258 3.56 -11.47 -13.88
C VAL A 258 3.88 -12.66 -14.77
N ASN A 259 4.83 -12.47 -15.68
CA ASN A 259 5.37 -13.50 -16.57
C ASN A 259 6.84 -13.74 -16.23
N ASP A 260 7.21 -14.96 -15.85
CA ASP A 260 8.60 -15.39 -15.74
C ASP A 260 9.03 -16.06 -17.05
N SER A 261 9.75 -15.32 -17.89
CA SER A 261 10.23 -15.80 -19.18
C SER A 261 11.28 -16.91 -19.06
N SER A 262 11.98 -16.99 -17.93
CA SER A 262 12.97 -18.03 -17.67
C SER A 262 12.36 -19.39 -17.35
N ARG A 263 11.17 -19.41 -16.73
CA ARG A 263 10.45 -20.64 -16.36
C ARG A 263 9.25 -20.91 -17.25
N GLY A 264 8.84 -19.94 -18.08
CA GLY A 264 7.59 -20.03 -18.86
C GLY A 264 6.34 -20.09 -17.96
N GLN A 265 6.38 -19.44 -16.80
CA GLN A 265 5.29 -19.39 -15.82
C GLN A 265 4.65 -18.01 -15.82
N ALA A 266 3.33 -17.98 -15.66
CA ALA A 266 2.58 -16.74 -15.53
C ALA A 266 1.56 -16.84 -14.39
N ASN A 267 1.41 -15.77 -13.62
CA ASN A 267 0.35 -15.62 -12.63
C ASN A 267 -0.33 -14.27 -12.78
N SER A 268 -1.63 -14.25 -12.55
CA SER A 268 -2.42 -13.02 -12.44
C SER A 268 -3.19 -13.02 -11.14
N MET A 269 -3.22 -11.89 -10.47
CA MET A 269 -3.96 -11.68 -9.22
C MET A 269 -4.86 -10.48 -9.34
N ARG A 270 -6.08 -10.63 -8.83
CA ARG A 270 -7.12 -9.59 -8.79
C ARG A 270 -7.47 -9.30 -7.35
N MET A 271 -7.47 -8.03 -7.01
CA MET A 271 -7.84 -7.59 -5.68
C MET A 271 -8.55 -6.24 -5.70
N ARG A 272 -9.21 -5.93 -4.61
CA ARG A 272 -9.76 -4.61 -4.32
C ARG A 272 -9.17 -4.12 -3.02
N LEU A 273 -8.69 -2.91 -3.00
CA LEU A 273 -8.14 -2.24 -1.84
C LEU A 273 -9.16 -1.23 -1.32
N ILE A 274 -9.22 -1.01 -0.01
CA ILE A 274 -9.94 0.15 0.52
C ILE A 274 -9.32 1.43 -0.03
N ASP A 275 -10.13 2.49 -0.17
CA ASP A 275 -9.63 3.82 -0.53
C ASP A 275 -9.13 4.53 0.74
N ASP A 276 -7.86 4.29 1.08
CA ASP A 276 -7.17 4.86 2.24
C ASP A 276 -5.80 5.39 1.84
N GLU A 277 -5.62 6.71 1.91
CA GLU A 277 -4.43 7.40 1.41
C GLU A 277 -3.10 6.97 2.06
N GLN A 278 -3.14 6.45 3.28
CA GLN A 278 -1.94 6.03 4.00
C GLN A 278 -1.59 4.56 3.74
N LEU A 279 -2.59 3.70 3.63
CA LEU A 279 -2.40 2.25 3.54
C LEU A 279 -2.25 1.76 2.10
N VAL A 280 -2.91 2.41 1.13
CA VAL A 280 -2.91 1.96 -0.27
C VAL A 280 -1.51 1.84 -0.86
N PRO A 281 -0.56 2.78 -0.69
CA PRO A 281 0.80 2.62 -1.22
C PRO A 281 1.48 1.34 -0.73
N SER A 282 1.41 1.05 0.57
CA SER A 282 2.00 -0.15 1.17
C SER A 282 1.31 -1.45 0.74
N MET A 283 -0.02 -1.41 0.54
CA MET A 283 -0.77 -2.57 0.06
C MET A 283 -0.48 -2.86 -1.42
N VAL A 284 -0.34 -1.83 -2.25
CA VAL A 284 0.02 -1.96 -3.68
C VAL A 284 1.40 -2.58 -3.82
N ASP A 285 2.39 -2.04 -3.12
CA ASP A 285 3.76 -2.53 -3.07
C ASP A 285 3.80 -4.02 -2.63
N ALA A 286 3.20 -4.36 -1.49
CA ALA A 286 3.16 -5.74 -1.02
C ALA A 286 2.45 -6.70 -2.01
N ALA A 287 1.41 -6.23 -2.69
CA ALA A 287 0.68 -7.04 -3.67
C ALA A 287 1.53 -7.35 -4.92
N VAL A 288 2.26 -6.38 -5.43
CA VAL A 288 3.17 -6.59 -6.57
C VAL A 288 4.29 -7.53 -6.19
N VAL A 289 5.00 -7.25 -5.09
CA VAL A 289 6.10 -8.08 -4.60
C VAL A 289 5.67 -9.51 -4.35
N ASN A 290 4.50 -9.71 -3.73
CA ASN A 290 3.95 -11.05 -3.50
C ASN A 290 3.64 -11.79 -4.80
N THR A 291 3.04 -11.13 -5.79
CA THR A 291 2.70 -11.76 -7.07
C THR A 291 3.96 -12.14 -7.84
N VAL A 292 4.99 -11.27 -7.83
CA VAL A 292 6.29 -11.57 -8.43
C VAL A 292 6.96 -12.73 -7.70
N SER A 293 7.03 -12.69 -6.36
CA SER A 293 7.58 -13.78 -5.54
C SER A 293 6.94 -15.13 -5.84
N LYS A 294 5.61 -15.17 -5.89
CA LYS A 294 4.84 -16.38 -6.22
C LYS A 294 5.13 -16.92 -7.62
N THR A 295 5.34 -16.03 -8.60
CA THR A 295 5.56 -16.42 -10.00
C THR A 295 6.97 -16.90 -10.22
N VAL A 296 7.94 -16.15 -9.69
CA VAL A 296 9.38 -16.43 -9.86
C VAL A 296 9.82 -17.62 -9.03
N ASP A 297 9.22 -17.81 -7.82
CA ASP A 297 9.45 -18.96 -6.93
C ASP A 297 10.95 -19.26 -6.70
N ARG A 298 11.75 -18.19 -6.54
CA ARG A 298 13.18 -18.23 -6.23
C ARG A 298 13.62 -16.91 -5.59
N ASN A 299 14.67 -16.99 -4.82
CA ASN A 299 15.41 -15.82 -4.35
C ASN A 299 16.53 -15.47 -5.34
N GLY A 300 16.99 -14.23 -5.32
CA GLY A 300 18.17 -13.79 -6.06
C GLY A 300 17.88 -12.69 -7.08
N GLY A 301 18.87 -12.50 -7.94
CA GLY A 301 18.87 -11.43 -8.93
C GLY A 301 18.14 -11.76 -10.21
N GLY A 302 18.13 -10.79 -11.10
CA GLY A 302 17.52 -10.88 -12.43
C GLY A 302 17.15 -9.50 -12.96
N THR A 303 16.50 -9.51 -14.11
CA THR A 303 15.93 -8.30 -14.73
C THR A 303 14.42 -8.40 -14.73
N ALA A 304 13.76 -7.29 -14.40
CA ALA A 304 12.32 -7.14 -14.54
C ALA A 304 12.00 -5.94 -15.43
N LYS A 305 11.03 -6.11 -16.32
CA LYS A 305 10.36 -5.03 -17.04
C LYS A 305 8.98 -4.86 -16.41
N LEU A 306 8.72 -3.68 -15.84
CA LEU A 306 7.46 -3.36 -15.21
C LEU A 306 6.74 -2.28 -16.02
N HIS A 307 5.49 -2.54 -16.37
CA HIS A 307 4.55 -1.59 -16.94
C HIS A 307 3.39 -1.43 -15.97
N PHE A 308 3.02 -0.20 -15.63
CA PHE A 308 1.83 0.05 -14.84
C PHE A 308 1.01 1.22 -15.38
N THR A 309 -0.30 1.08 -15.20
CA THR A 309 -1.26 2.13 -15.51
C THR A 309 -2.12 2.40 -14.28
N ILE A 310 -2.17 3.67 -13.86
CA ILE A 310 -3.07 4.14 -12.80
C ILE A 310 -4.06 5.09 -13.43
N THR A 311 -5.35 4.81 -13.26
CA THR A 311 -6.43 5.66 -13.77
C THR A 311 -7.26 6.20 -12.62
N GLY A 312 -7.57 7.48 -12.65
CA GLY A 312 -8.39 8.14 -11.63
C GLY A 312 -9.02 9.42 -12.16
N VAL A 313 -9.61 10.19 -11.27
CA VAL A 313 -10.13 11.53 -11.56
C VAL A 313 -9.71 12.51 -10.48
N ASP A 314 -9.55 13.75 -10.87
CA ASP A 314 -9.31 14.88 -9.97
C ASP A 314 -10.59 15.42 -9.32
N SER A 315 -10.48 16.49 -8.57
CA SER A 315 -11.61 17.17 -7.92
C SER A 315 -12.66 17.72 -8.90
N LYS A 316 -12.28 17.96 -10.17
CA LYS A 316 -13.16 18.42 -11.24
C LYS A 316 -13.75 17.29 -12.06
N LYS A 317 -13.45 16.04 -11.72
CA LYS A 317 -13.82 14.84 -12.49
C LYS A 317 -13.11 14.73 -13.84
N GLU A 318 -11.96 15.41 -14.01
CA GLU A 318 -11.09 15.23 -15.15
C GLU A 318 -10.28 13.93 -15.00
N ILE A 319 -10.16 13.16 -16.09
CA ILE A 319 -9.44 11.88 -16.07
C ILE A 319 -7.95 12.14 -15.91
N LEU A 320 -7.36 11.45 -14.94
CA LEU A 320 -5.92 11.38 -14.71
C LEU A 320 -5.43 9.99 -15.12
N THR A 321 -4.32 9.94 -15.84
CA THR A 321 -3.67 8.68 -16.20
C THR A 321 -2.17 8.78 -15.98
N ILE A 322 -1.62 7.86 -15.20
CA ILE A 322 -0.20 7.56 -15.17
C ILE A 322 -0.02 6.27 -15.95
N ASP A 323 0.84 6.31 -16.96
CA ASP A 323 1.20 5.18 -17.81
C ASP A 323 2.72 5.12 -17.90
N ARG A 324 3.32 4.14 -17.22
CA ARG A 324 4.75 4.07 -17.03
C ARG A 324 5.28 2.66 -17.23
N GLU A 325 6.33 2.55 -18.03
CA GLU A 325 7.11 1.34 -18.22
C GLU A 325 8.57 1.63 -17.90
N ASN A 326 9.24 0.71 -17.18
CA ASN A 326 10.67 0.80 -16.92
C ASN A 326 11.28 -0.61 -16.73
N MET A 327 12.61 -0.71 -16.79
CA MET A 327 13.36 -1.93 -16.53
C MET A 327 14.18 -1.81 -15.25
N TYR A 328 14.26 -2.89 -14.49
CA TYR A 328 14.99 -2.96 -13.22
C TYR A 328 15.90 -4.17 -13.21
N TYR A 329 17.07 -4.03 -12.63
CA TYR A 329 18.03 -5.10 -12.46
C TYR A 329 18.57 -5.10 -11.03
N SER A 330 18.77 -6.29 -10.49
CA SER A 330 19.49 -6.50 -9.25
C SER A 330 20.30 -7.78 -9.32
N ASN A 331 21.45 -7.80 -8.66
CA ASN A 331 22.30 -9.00 -8.56
C ASN A 331 21.72 -10.04 -7.59
N ASP A 332 20.99 -9.61 -6.55
CA ASP A 332 20.64 -10.44 -5.40
C ASP A 332 19.21 -10.24 -4.89
N ALA A 333 18.58 -9.11 -5.13
CA ALA A 333 17.34 -8.70 -4.49
C ALA A 333 16.38 -7.97 -5.45
N LEU A 334 16.04 -8.61 -6.59
CA LEU A 334 15.18 -8.02 -7.61
C LEU A 334 13.84 -7.54 -7.03
N LEU A 335 13.27 -8.30 -6.09
CA LEU A 335 11.95 -8.03 -5.51
C LEU A 335 11.88 -6.75 -4.66
N LYS A 336 13.02 -6.23 -4.18
CA LYS A 336 12.99 -5.10 -3.23
C LYS A 336 12.74 -3.72 -3.85
N ASN A 337 13.02 -3.54 -5.14
CA ASN A 337 13.02 -2.20 -5.76
C ASN A 337 12.33 -2.16 -7.12
N LEU A 338 11.70 -3.25 -7.55
CA LEU A 338 11.14 -3.32 -8.91
C LEU A 338 9.91 -2.43 -9.12
N ASP A 339 9.21 -2.07 -8.06
CA ASP A 339 7.96 -1.31 -8.10
C ASP A 339 8.04 0.05 -7.38
N ALA A 340 9.27 0.53 -7.11
CA ALA A 340 9.48 1.81 -6.43
C ALA A 340 8.79 2.99 -7.14
N GLU A 341 8.84 3.05 -8.48
CA GLU A 341 8.15 4.09 -9.26
C GLU A 341 6.62 3.98 -9.17
N LEU A 342 6.07 2.77 -9.11
CA LEU A 342 4.64 2.54 -8.91
C LEU A 342 4.21 3.02 -7.53
N THR A 343 4.93 2.60 -6.49
CA THR A 343 4.64 3.00 -5.10
C THR A 343 4.73 4.51 -4.92
N GLU A 344 5.74 5.16 -5.52
CA GLU A 344 5.87 6.63 -5.54
C GLU A 344 4.68 7.28 -6.26
N ALA A 345 4.29 6.77 -7.44
CA ALA A 345 3.17 7.30 -8.21
C ALA A 345 1.84 7.21 -7.44
N VAL A 346 1.58 6.06 -6.80
CA VAL A 346 0.39 5.89 -5.94
C VAL A 346 0.44 6.84 -4.75
N THR A 347 1.60 6.96 -4.10
CA THR A 347 1.77 7.89 -2.96
C THR A 347 1.49 9.32 -3.36
N ILE A 348 2.02 9.77 -4.51
CA ILE A 348 1.78 11.12 -5.03
C ILE A 348 0.29 11.35 -5.28
N LEU A 349 -0.42 10.39 -5.90
CA LEU A 349 -1.85 10.54 -6.17
C LEU A 349 -2.68 10.56 -4.87
N MET A 350 -2.37 9.70 -3.91
CA MET A 350 -3.15 9.55 -2.67
C MET A 350 -2.85 10.64 -1.63
N GLN A 351 -1.58 11.07 -1.52
CA GLN A 351 -1.11 11.96 -0.44
C GLN A 351 -0.74 13.37 -0.95
N ASN A 352 -1.14 13.73 -2.18
CA ASN A 352 -0.85 15.07 -2.69
C ASN A 352 -1.57 16.16 -1.86
N LYS A 353 -0.97 17.35 -1.83
CA LYS A 353 -1.50 18.51 -1.08
C LYS A 353 -2.32 19.47 -1.94
N PHE A 354 -2.56 19.14 -3.21
CA PHE A 354 -3.19 20.04 -4.17
C PHE A 354 -4.70 19.84 -4.22
N GLU A 355 -5.15 18.60 -4.38
CA GLU A 355 -6.55 18.26 -4.56
C GLU A 355 -6.81 16.77 -4.31
N PRO A 356 -8.03 16.39 -3.89
CA PRO A 356 -8.39 14.99 -3.74
C PRO A 356 -8.41 14.28 -5.10
N VAL A 357 -7.88 13.06 -5.12
CA VAL A 357 -7.88 12.17 -6.29
C VAL A 357 -8.64 10.90 -5.94
N GLN A 358 -9.52 10.46 -6.82
CA GLN A 358 -10.18 9.17 -6.73
C GLN A 358 -9.57 8.22 -7.75
N ILE A 359 -8.88 7.18 -7.28
CA ILE A 359 -8.30 6.14 -8.16
C ILE A 359 -9.37 5.12 -8.51
N TYR A 360 -9.56 4.85 -9.80
CA TYR A 360 -10.52 3.87 -10.31
C TYR A 360 -9.91 2.53 -10.67
N GLY A 361 -8.59 2.47 -10.84
CA GLY A 361 -7.92 1.22 -11.13
C GLY A 361 -6.41 1.34 -11.20
N ILE A 362 -5.76 0.24 -10.83
CA ILE A 362 -4.30 0.04 -10.92
C ILE A 362 -4.07 -1.26 -11.67
N ASN A 363 -3.41 -1.19 -12.84
CA ASN A 363 -3.00 -2.36 -13.59
C ASN A 363 -1.47 -2.42 -13.61
N VAL A 364 -0.93 -3.61 -13.35
CA VAL A 364 0.51 -3.87 -13.31
C VAL A 364 0.82 -5.11 -14.12
N GLU A 365 1.76 -4.97 -15.04
CA GLU A 365 2.30 -6.06 -15.83
C GLU A 365 3.81 -6.13 -15.61
N ALA A 366 4.31 -7.28 -15.21
CA ALA A 366 5.73 -7.52 -15.01
C ALA A 366 6.22 -8.70 -15.85
N GLU A 367 7.29 -8.49 -16.59
CA GLU A 367 8.05 -9.55 -17.25
C GLU A 367 9.38 -9.72 -16.52
N VAL A 368 9.63 -10.91 -15.98
CA VAL A 368 10.80 -11.21 -15.15
C VAL A 368 11.67 -12.25 -15.84
N SER A 369 12.97 -12.05 -15.76
CA SER A 369 13.98 -12.98 -16.27
C SER A 369 15.12 -13.14 -15.26
N ASN A 370 15.75 -14.33 -15.21
CA ASN A 370 16.99 -14.54 -14.49
C ASN A 370 18.22 -14.03 -15.25
N ALA A 371 18.05 -13.60 -16.50
CA ALA A 371 19.14 -13.05 -17.31
C ALA A 371 19.52 -11.64 -16.84
N VAL A 372 20.80 -11.32 -16.97
CA VAL A 372 21.32 -9.96 -16.75
C VAL A 372 21.18 -9.20 -18.06
N GLN A 373 20.12 -8.40 -18.17
CA GLN A 373 19.85 -7.57 -19.35
C GLN A 373 20.36 -6.14 -19.12
N VAL A 374 21.68 -6.01 -18.99
CA VAL A 374 22.37 -4.73 -18.78
C VAL A 374 23.50 -4.62 -19.80
N ALA A 375 23.67 -3.44 -20.38
CA ALA A 375 24.81 -3.11 -21.22
C ALA A 375 25.52 -1.85 -20.70
N GLU A 376 26.85 -1.90 -20.66
CA GLU A 376 27.70 -0.81 -20.21
C GLU A 376 28.17 0.05 -21.40
N ILE A 377 28.16 1.36 -21.24
CA ILE A 377 28.75 2.31 -22.21
C ILE A 377 30.26 2.26 -22.04
N LEU A 378 30.96 1.74 -23.05
CA LEU A 378 32.43 1.63 -23.04
C LEU A 378 33.11 2.85 -23.66
N ASN A 379 32.52 3.42 -24.71
CA ASN A 379 33.13 4.53 -25.44
C ASN A 379 32.11 5.32 -26.24
N VAL A 380 32.34 6.63 -26.32
CA VAL A 380 31.51 7.55 -27.10
C VAL A 380 32.40 8.41 -28.00
N ARG A 381 32.06 8.48 -29.27
CA ARG A 381 32.83 9.23 -30.28
C ARG A 381 31.90 9.99 -31.23
N THR A 382 32.42 11.08 -31.78
CA THR A 382 31.79 11.77 -32.92
C THR A 382 32.78 11.93 -34.05
N LYS A 383 32.31 11.77 -35.28
CA LYS A 383 33.15 11.99 -36.49
C LYS A 383 33.44 13.46 -36.74
N ASN A 384 32.54 14.35 -36.38
CA ASN A 384 32.61 15.77 -36.58
C ASN A 384 32.51 16.52 -35.26
N ALA A 385 33.63 16.97 -34.74
CA ALA A 385 33.66 17.78 -33.51
C ALA A 385 33.32 19.26 -33.77
N LYS A 386 33.38 19.74 -35.05
CA LYS A 386 32.99 21.08 -35.47
C LYS A 386 31.65 21.05 -36.16
N VAL A 387 30.69 21.81 -35.67
CA VAL A 387 29.28 21.78 -36.08
C VAL A 387 28.69 23.18 -36.08
N LYS A 388 27.56 23.40 -36.75
CA LYS A 388 26.80 24.67 -36.75
C LYS A 388 25.51 24.54 -35.91
N PRO A 389 24.94 25.65 -35.42
CA PRO A 389 23.63 25.64 -34.80
C PRO A 389 22.58 25.00 -35.72
N GLY A 390 21.82 24.04 -35.20
CA GLY A 390 20.81 23.26 -35.93
C GLY A 390 21.30 22.01 -36.63
N ASP A 391 22.61 21.75 -36.66
CA ASP A 391 23.18 20.55 -37.27
C ASP A 391 22.73 19.27 -36.51
N LYS A 392 22.67 18.17 -37.28
CA LYS A 392 22.44 16.81 -36.74
C LYS A 392 23.78 16.09 -36.64
N VAL A 393 24.27 15.90 -35.42
CA VAL A 393 25.56 15.26 -35.12
C VAL A 393 25.36 13.76 -34.94
N ALA A 394 26.15 12.98 -35.66
CA ALA A 394 26.23 11.53 -35.43
C ALA A 394 27.18 11.23 -34.27
N VAL A 395 26.69 10.49 -33.30
CA VAL A 395 27.42 10.02 -32.12
C VAL A 395 27.45 8.51 -32.13
N ASP A 396 28.64 7.95 -32.23
CA ASP A 396 28.86 6.50 -32.17
C ASP A 396 29.08 6.11 -30.71
N VAL A 397 28.19 5.28 -30.18
CA VAL A 397 28.23 4.77 -28.80
C VAL A 397 28.55 3.29 -28.86
N THR A 398 29.69 2.90 -28.32
CA THR A 398 30.10 1.51 -28.17
C THR A 398 29.64 1.01 -26.81
N MET A 399 28.86 -0.05 -26.81
CA MET A 399 28.29 -0.68 -25.63
C MET A 399 28.59 -2.17 -25.58
N LYS A 400 28.63 -2.74 -24.39
CA LYS A 400 28.82 -4.16 -24.15
C LYS A 400 27.77 -4.73 -23.25
N PRO A 401 26.87 -5.60 -23.74
CA PRO A 401 25.99 -6.38 -22.92
C PRO A 401 26.74 -7.28 -21.94
N TYR A 402 26.17 -7.57 -20.79
CA TYR A 402 26.74 -8.51 -19.84
C TYR A 402 27.05 -9.86 -20.51
N ARG A 403 28.33 -10.26 -20.52
CA ARG A 403 28.86 -11.49 -21.19
C ARG A 403 28.54 -11.58 -22.69
N GLY A 404 28.19 -10.46 -23.33
CA GLY A 404 27.92 -10.36 -24.77
C GLY A 404 29.09 -9.74 -25.54
N GLU A 405 28.94 -9.70 -26.85
CA GLU A 405 29.89 -9.04 -27.78
C GLU A 405 29.66 -7.51 -27.76
N GLU A 406 30.76 -6.77 -27.92
CA GLU A 406 30.70 -5.32 -28.09
C GLU A 406 30.02 -4.96 -29.40
N PHE A 407 29.19 -3.93 -29.37
CA PHE A 407 28.58 -3.37 -30.54
C PHE A 407 28.56 -1.83 -30.48
N THR A 408 28.50 -1.21 -31.65
CA THR A 408 28.44 0.24 -31.76
C THR A 408 27.11 0.65 -32.39
N LYS A 409 26.37 1.56 -31.70
CA LYS A 409 25.15 2.17 -32.21
C LYS A 409 25.41 3.63 -32.53
N THR A 410 25.14 4.03 -33.77
CA THR A 410 25.12 5.45 -34.14
C THR A 410 23.79 6.04 -33.77
N VAL A 411 23.81 7.06 -32.94
CA VAL A 411 22.67 7.87 -32.52
C VAL A 411 22.92 9.33 -32.93
N TYR A 412 21.91 10.17 -32.83
CA TYR A 412 22.01 11.52 -33.38
C TYR A 412 21.62 12.57 -32.35
N PHE A 413 22.40 13.63 -32.26
CA PHE A 413 22.06 14.79 -31.44
C PHE A 413 21.81 16.00 -32.36
N LYS A 414 20.75 16.77 -32.09
CA LYS A 414 20.44 18.01 -32.81
C LYS A 414 20.95 19.20 -32.02
N VAL A 415 21.94 19.90 -32.56
CA VAL A 415 22.51 21.11 -31.96
C VAL A 415 21.43 22.19 -31.82
N PRO A 416 21.29 22.86 -30.65
CA PRO A 416 20.36 23.97 -30.49
C PRO A 416 20.56 25.05 -31.54
N LYS A 417 19.48 25.51 -32.17
CA LYS A 417 19.53 26.55 -33.20
C LYS A 417 19.96 27.92 -32.68
N ASP A 418 19.72 28.14 -31.41
CA ASP A 418 20.01 29.39 -30.67
C ASP A 418 21.33 29.33 -29.90
N HIS A 419 22.16 28.27 -30.13
CA HIS A 419 23.44 28.15 -29.46
C HIS A 419 24.37 29.31 -29.83
N PRO A 420 24.98 30.03 -28.87
CA PRO A 420 25.74 31.28 -29.12
C PRO A 420 27.08 31.06 -29.84
N GLY A 421 27.45 29.82 -30.11
CA GLY A 421 28.78 29.40 -30.57
C GLY A 421 29.72 29.03 -29.41
N GLY A 422 30.85 28.40 -29.71
CA GLY A 422 31.83 27.95 -28.72
C GLY A 422 31.68 26.45 -28.36
N LYS A 423 32.12 26.05 -27.17
CA LYS A 423 32.10 24.64 -26.73
C LYS A 423 30.69 24.23 -26.33
N LEU A 424 30.27 23.04 -26.75
CA LEU A 424 29.05 22.37 -26.33
C LEU A 424 29.40 20.99 -25.81
N ALA A 425 29.35 20.79 -24.51
CA ALA A 425 29.52 19.47 -23.88
C ALA A 425 28.20 18.70 -23.87
N LEU A 426 28.24 17.50 -24.40
CA LEU A 426 27.12 16.57 -24.41
C LEU A 426 27.42 15.43 -23.44
N ASN A 427 26.47 15.15 -22.55
CA ASN A 427 26.47 13.98 -21.72
C ASN A 427 25.73 12.84 -22.45
N VAL A 428 26.35 11.67 -22.53
CA VAL A 428 25.79 10.45 -23.12
C VAL A 428 25.75 9.40 -22.00
N ARG A 429 24.54 9.03 -21.58
CA ARG A 429 24.34 8.24 -20.36
C ARG A 429 23.16 7.27 -20.46
N GLY A 430 23.10 6.31 -19.55
CA GLY A 430 21.90 5.54 -19.26
C GLY A 430 20.86 6.35 -18.46
N GLY A 431 19.61 5.94 -18.51
CA GLY A 431 18.52 6.57 -17.75
C GLY A 431 18.68 6.47 -16.24
N SER A 432 19.23 5.38 -15.74
CA SER A 432 19.45 5.12 -14.31
C SER A 432 20.47 6.05 -13.66
N SER A 433 21.48 6.51 -14.41
CA SER A 433 22.59 7.30 -13.86
C SER A 433 22.16 8.65 -13.28
N MET A 434 21.06 9.24 -13.78
CA MET A 434 20.58 10.54 -13.32
C MET A 434 19.65 10.43 -12.09
N ALA A 435 18.89 9.35 -11.92
CA ALA A 435 17.95 9.21 -10.81
C ALA A 435 18.66 9.26 -9.45
N TRP A 436 19.82 8.60 -9.33
CA TRP A 436 20.64 8.64 -8.13
C TRP A 436 21.21 10.05 -7.84
N ALA A 437 21.74 10.73 -8.86
CA ALA A 437 22.30 12.09 -8.73
C ALA A 437 21.25 13.11 -8.28
N ILE A 438 20.03 12.97 -8.79
CA ILE A 438 18.86 13.80 -8.43
C ILE A 438 18.49 13.59 -6.95
N GLU A 439 18.44 12.33 -6.51
CA GLU A 439 18.10 12.02 -5.11
C GLU A 439 19.17 12.53 -4.14
N LEU A 440 20.45 12.43 -4.53
CA LEU A 440 21.55 12.98 -3.76
C LEU A 440 21.45 14.52 -3.64
N LEU A 441 21.09 15.21 -4.72
CA LEU A 441 20.88 16.67 -4.71
C LEU A 441 19.67 17.06 -3.86
N ARG A 442 18.57 16.30 -3.91
CA ARG A 442 17.40 16.51 -3.04
C ARG A 442 17.76 16.37 -1.56
N LYS A 443 18.55 15.34 -1.19
CA LYS A 443 19.03 15.14 0.19
C LYS A 443 19.92 16.29 0.65
N GLN A 444 20.88 16.73 -0.16
CA GLN A 444 21.78 17.84 0.18
C GLN A 444 21.03 19.18 0.33
N GLN A 445 19.98 19.43 -0.46
CA GLN A 445 19.18 20.66 -0.34
C GLN A 445 18.24 20.63 0.87
N SER A 446 17.75 19.46 1.29
CA SER A 446 16.89 19.35 2.48
C SER A 446 17.62 19.62 3.79
N GLU A 447 18.95 19.39 3.82
CA GLU A 447 19.79 19.59 5.00
C GLU A 447 20.37 21.01 5.17
N GLY A 448 20.31 21.86 4.15
CA GLY A 448 21.02 23.14 4.10
C GLY A 448 20.19 24.44 4.05
N VAL A 449 18.87 24.41 3.96
CA VAL A 449 18.05 25.64 3.74
C VAL A 449 17.17 25.95 4.96
N PRO A 450 17.37 27.13 5.63
CA PRO A 450 16.42 27.58 6.65
C PRO A 450 15.03 27.82 6.05
N ALA A 451 13.99 27.34 6.76
CA ALA A 451 12.58 27.32 6.35
C ALA A 451 11.94 28.68 5.95
N ALA A 452 12.65 29.80 6.10
CA ALA A 452 12.10 31.15 5.96
C ALA A 452 12.11 31.75 4.54
N LYS A 453 12.60 31.05 3.50
CA LYS A 453 12.70 31.60 2.13
C LYS A 453 12.16 30.69 1.01
N LYS A 454 11.32 29.72 1.31
CA LYS A 454 10.63 28.97 0.25
C LYS A 454 9.50 29.83 -0.33
N LYS A 455 9.72 30.47 -1.48
CA LYS A 455 8.66 30.94 -2.35
C LYS A 455 8.00 29.68 -2.93
N GLU A 456 6.78 29.36 -2.48
CA GLU A 456 6.00 28.23 -3.00
C GLU A 456 5.76 28.46 -4.51
N THR A 457 6.52 27.77 -5.33
CA THR A 457 6.13 27.52 -6.71
C THR A 457 4.95 26.57 -6.65
N ARG A 458 3.75 27.02 -7.03
CA ARG A 458 2.54 26.20 -7.09
C ARG A 458 2.71 25.15 -8.19
N HIS A 459 3.35 24.02 -7.86
CA HIS A 459 3.30 22.84 -8.72
C HIS A 459 1.85 22.33 -8.73
N LYS A 460 1.37 21.90 -9.89
CA LYS A 460 0.05 21.28 -10.04
C LYS A 460 0.23 19.78 -10.05
N LEU A 461 -0.80 19.05 -9.64
CA LEU A 461 -0.82 17.59 -9.73
C LEU A 461 -0.51 17.11 -11.16
N SER A 462 -1.02 17.82 -12.18
CA SER A 462 -0.74 17.54 -13.60
C SER A 462 0.75 17.60 -13.96
N ASP A 463 1.54 18.44 -13.28
CA ASP A 463 2.99 18.55 -13.52
C ASP A 463 3.71 17.30 -12.99
N TYR A 464 3.28 16.77 -11.84
CA TYR A 464 3.78 15.49 -11.31
C TYR A 464 3.44 14.31 -12.21
N ILE A 465 2.17 14.20 -12.64
CA ILE A 465 1.74 13.14 -13.55
C ILE A 465 2.57 13.17 -14.84
N LYS A 466 2.75 14.37 -15.41
CA LYS A 466 3.57 14.55 -16.59
C LYS A 466 5.03 14.14 -16.33
N SER A 467 5.59 14.48 -15.16
CA SER A 467 6.97 14.13 -14.83
C SER A 467 7.17 12.62 -14.72
N VAL A 468 6.24 11.88 -14.11
CA VAL A 468 6.28 10.42 -14.03
C VAL A 468 6.20 9.80 -15.43
N ASN A 469 5.22 10.22 -16.25
CA ASN A 469 5.01 9.67 -17.59
C ASN A 469 6.18 9.94 -18.56
N THR A 470 6.95 11.02 -18.35
CA THR A 470 8.05 11.42 -19.23
C THR A 470 9.45 11.21 -18.64
N ALA A 471 9.55 10.70 -17.43
CA ALA A 471 10.83 10.40 -16.78
C ALA A 471 11.72 9.49 -17.65
N ASP A 472 13.02 9.60 -17.49
CA ASP A 472 13.96 8.73 -18.19
C ASP A 472 13.74 7.27 -17.78
N LYS A 473 13.87 6.35 -18.74
CA LYS A 473 13.77 4.92 -18.48
C LYS A 473 15.17 4.30 -18.39
N ASN A 474 15.35 3.32 -17.54
CA ASN A 474 16.64 2.66 -17.34
C ASN A 474 17.18 1.99 -18.63
N ASN A 475 16.29 1.63 -19.54
CA ASN A 475 16.63 1.07 -20.84
C ASN A 475 16.71 2.11 -21.98
N GLU A 476 16.89 3.41 -21.64
CA GLU A 476 17.12 4.45 -22.61
C GLU A 476 18.57 4.94 -22.59
N LEU A 477 19.18 5.04 -23.76
CA LEU A 477 20.39 5.82 -23.97
C LEU A 477 19.99 7.28 -24.16
N ILE A 478 20.54 8.15 -23.37
CA ILE A 478 20.17 9.57 -23.33
C ILE A 478 21.37 10.41 -23.76
N ILE A 479 21.11 11.36 -24.66
CA ILE A 479 22.05 12.41 -25.00
C ILE A 479 21.43 13.73 -24.60
N ASP A 480 22.08 14.46 -23.70
CA ASP A 480 21.65 15.79 -23.27
C ASP A 480 22.85 16.75 -23.13
N VAL A 481 22.59 18.02 -22.96
CA VAL A 481 23.63 19.03 -22.71
C VAL A 481 24.09 18.90 -21.27
N ALA A 482 25.41 18.81 -21.05
CA ALA A 482 25.99 18.65 -19.72
C ALA A 482 25.60 19.80 -18.78
N MET A 483 25.19 19.46 -17.56
CA MET A 483 24.57 20.40 -16.59
C MET A 483 25.41 21.65 -16.28
N GLY A 484 26.74 21.57 -16.36
CA GLY A 484 27.63 22.71 -16.10
C GLY A 484 27.62 23.80 -17.18
N GLN A 485 26.98 23.57 -18.33
CA GLN A 485 26.90 24.53 -19.44
C GLN A 485 25.52 25.17 -19.62
N MET A 486 24.53 24.72 -18.88
CA MET A 486 23.25 25.41 -18.80
C MET A 486 23.37 26.55 -17.78
N GLN A 487 23.62 27.76 -18.24
CA GLN A 487 23.37 28.93 -17.40
C GLN A 487 21.87 29.02 -17.17
N PRO A 488 21.38 28.91 -15.90
CA PRO A 488 19.99 29.19 -15.63
C PRO A 488 19.70 30.62 -16.08
N PRO A 489 18.55 30.90 -16.69
CA PRO A 489 18.19 32.25 -17.17
C PRO A 489 18.16 33.31 -16.04
N ASN A 490 18.21 32.86 -14.78
CA ASN A 490 18.36 33.69 -13.60
C ASN A 490 19.01 32.89 -12.47
N PRO A 491 20.15 33.32 -11.85
CA PRO A 491 20.76 32.64 -10.72
C PRO A 491 19.84 32.44 -9.49
N GLU A 492 18.86 33.34 -9.30
CA GLU A 492 17.85 33.23 -8.26
C GLU A 492 16.79 32.15 -8.55
N ALA A 493 16.56 31.82 -9.81
CA ALA A 493 15.65 30.73 -10.20
C ALA A 493 16.29 29.35 -10.03
N ALA A 494 17.61 29.25 -10.08
CA ALA A 494 18.34 27.99 -9.86
C ALA A 494 18.34 27.56 -8.38
N ALA A 495 18.11 28.49 -7.46
CA ALA A 495 18.03 28.22 -6.02
C ALA A 495 16.62 27.78 -5.55
N ASN A 496 15.63 27.72 -6.44
CA ASN A 496 14.25 27.38 -6.12
C ASN A 496 13.91 25.96 -6.63
N ASP A 497 12.97 25.26 -5.98
CA ASP A 497 12.44 23.96 -6.41
C ASP A 497 12.01 23.93 -7.89
N ALA A 498 11.59 25.08 -8.47
CA ALA A 498 11.28 25.23 -9.89
C ALA A 498 12.52 25.19 -10.80
N GLY A 499 13.66 25.70 -10.34
CA GLY A 499 14.93 25.59 -11.05
C GLY A 499 15.44 24.16 -11.07
N LEU A 500 15.30 23.47 -9.94
CA LEU A 500 15.63 22.05 -9.81
C LEU A 500 14.67 21.20 -10.65
N ALA A 501 13.35 21.42 -10.58
CA ALA A 501 12.37 20.73 -11.41
C ALA A 501 12.59 20.99 -12.91
N GLY A 502 12.99 22.20 -13.30
CA GLY A 502 13.39 22.52 -14.66
C GLY A 502 14.68 21.82 -15.09
N MET A 503 15.65 21.68 -14.18
CA MET A 503 16.87 20.87 -14.41
C MET A 503 16.53 19.38 -14.48
N LEU A 504 15.55 18.91 -13.70
CA LEU A 504 15.08 17.53 -13.64
C LEU A 504 14.20 17.12 -14.83
N GLN A 505 13.44 18.06 -15.42
CA GLN A 505 12.71 17.83 -16.67
C GLN A 505 13.66 17.65 -17.87
N GLY A 506 14.95 17.85 -17.65
CA GLY A 506 16.00 17.70 -18.62
C GLY A 506 16.10 18.88 -19.57
N SER A 507 17.25 18.97 -20.23
CA SER A 507 17.46 19.91 -21.32
C SER A 507 16.33 19.80 -22.35
N PRO A 508 15.75 20.89 -22.86
CA PRO A 508 14.83 20.87 -23.99
C PRO A 508 15.49 20.25 -25.24
N PHE A 509 16.78 19.99 -25.20
CA PHE A 509 17.57 19.38 -26.24
C PHE A 509 17.91 17.91 -25.97
N LYS A 510 17.30 17.30 -24.96
CA LYS A 510 17.46 15.88 -24.62
C LYS A 510 16.91 14.98 -25.74
N GLN A 511 17.64 13.94 -26.07
CA GLN A 511 17.23 12.89 -27.02
C GLN A 511 17.39 11.52 -26.39
N LYS A 512 16.40 10.65 -26.59
CA LYS A 512 16.28 9.36 -25.97
C LYS A 512 16.23 8.24 -27.03
N TYR A 513 16.92 7.17 -26.79
CA TYR A 513 16.99 6.00 -27.66
C TYR A 513 16.71 4.73 -26.85
N PRO A 514 15.58 4.06 -27.06
CA PRO A 514 15.21 2.86 -26.31
C PRO A 514 16.01 1.64 -26.77
N PHE A 515 16.26 0.73 -25.81
CA PHE A 515 16.89 -0.57 -26.01
C PHE A 515 16.11 -1.66 -25.25
N ASP A 516 16.42 -2.93 -25.57
CA ASP A 516 15.84 -4.10 -24.89
C ASP A 516 16.64 -4.51 -23.64
N PHE A 517 17.54 -3.65 -23.16
CA PHE A 517 18.36 -3.84 -21.97
C PHE A 517 18.61 -2.50 -21.29
N ILE A 518 18.90 -2.57 -20.00
CA ILE A 518 19.27 -1.41 -19.20
C ILE A 518 20.61 -0.88 -19.69
N ILE A 519 20.71 0.43 -19.85
CA ILE A 519 21.96 1.12 -20.20
C ILE A 519 22.62 1.61 -18.91
N ASP A 520 23.86 1.18 -18.68
CA ASP A 520 24.67 1.61 -17.56
C ASP A 520 25.89 2.43 -18.02
N GLY A 521 26.33 3.33 -17.15
CA GLY A 521 27.47 4.19 -17.43
C GLY A 521 27.11 5.52 -18.09
N GLU A 522 28.13 6.37 -18.17
CA GLU A 522 28.05 7.71 -18.77
C GLU A 522 29.39 8.10 -19.40
N SER A 523 29.34 9.00 -20.38
CA SER A 523 30.52 9.55 -21.05
C SER A 523 30.21 10.95 -21.57
N GLU A 524 31.18 11.82 -21.59
CA GLU A 524 31.06 13.19 -22.11
C GLU A 524 31.81 13.36 -23.43
N ILE A 525 31.22 14.04 -24.38
CA ILE A 525 31.88 14.52 -25.62
C ILE A 525 31.72 16.03 -25.74
N VAL A 526 32.76 16.69 -26.26
CA VAL A 526 32.75 18.14 -26.44
C VAL A 526 32.76 18.48 -27.95
N LEU A 527 31.78 19.23 -28.36
CA LEU A 527 31.66 19.80 -29.71
C LEU A 527 32.13 21.26 -29.72
N THR A 528 32.59 21.73 -30.88
CA THR A 528 32.82 23.14 -31.15
C THR A 528 31.74 23.61 -32.10
N VAL A 529 30.90 24.55 -31.66
CA VAL A 529 29.83 25.15 -32.48
C VAL A 529 30.35 26.42 -33.13
N ASP A 530 30.49 26.38 -34.43
CA ASP A 530 30.89 27.55 -35.25
C ASP A 530 29.64 28.35 -35.60
N LYS A 531 29.73 29.70 -35.52
CA LYS A 531 28.64 30.62 -35.92
C LYS A 531 28.42 30.67 -37.41
#